data_8a907d185f1497cf2002285b07f6549d
#
_entry.id   8a907d185f1497cf2002285b07f6549d
#
_cell.length_a   1.000
_cell.length_b   1.000
_cell.length_c   1.000
_cell.angle_alpha   90.00
_cell.angle_beta   90.00
_cell.angle_gamma   90.00
#
_symmetry.space_group_name_H-M   'P 1'
#
loop_
_entity.id
_entity.type
_entity.pdbx_description
1 polymer ?
#
loop_
_entity_poly.entity_id
_entity_poly.type
_entity_poly.pdbx_seq_one_letter_code
_entity_poly.pdbx_strand_id
1 'polypeptide(L)'
;MSIRKYKKDECITFKSTKGHYGSLSNMAPNYPIHINGTILRTTEALYQALRFPNYPEIQKEIIQYASPISAKKFGRRHLNKTRSDWNQIRFKVMKFCIELKLYQNYDIFSKMLLATKDLPIVEYTDKDKVWGATLEGEYYVGTNALGRLLMELREKVKNDKFELIIPEIENFRFLSQIIDKNSVPNNVYKK
;
A
#
# COMPACT_ATOMS: atom_id res chain seq x y z
N MET A 1 1.66 14.96 -6.83
CA MET A 1 1.20 15.38 -5.47
C MET A 1 2.17 16.42 -4.92
N SER A 2 1.67 17.46 -4.24
CA SER A 2 2.49 18.55 -3.64
C SER A 2 2.96 18.19 -2.22
N ILE A 3 4.06 18.81 -1.77
CA ILE A 3 4.52 18.75 -0.38
C ILE A 3 3.50 19.42 0.55
N ARG A 4 3.30 18.83 1.73
CA ARG A 4 2.42 19.35 2.79
C ARG A 4 3.16 19.37 4.12
N LYS A 5 2.61 20.17 5.05
CA LYS A 5 3.05 20.23 6.45
C LYS A 5 1.90 19.74 7.34
N TYR A 6 2.23 18.92 8.33
CA TYR A 6 1.29 18.39 9.31
C TYR A 6 1.84 18.69 10.69
N LYS A 7 1.08 19.36 11.55
CA LYS A 7 1.52 19.68 12.89
C LYS A 7 1.62 18.40 13.71
N LYS A 8 2.72 18.23 14.42
CA LYS A 8 3.08 16.98 15.11
C LYS A 8 1.98 16.50 16.07
N ASP A 9 1.41 17.41 16.83
CA ASP A 9 0.43 17.13 17.87
C ASP A 9 -1.02 16.99 17.33
N GLU A 10 -1.22 17.29 16.04
CA GLU A 10 -2.53 17.29 15.39
C GLU A 10 -2.68 16.20 14.32
N CYS A 11 -1.81 15.18 14.34
CA CYS A 11 -1.87 14.10 13.37
C CYS A 11 -1.61 12.73 13.99
N ILE A 12 -2.08 11.70 13.32
CA ILE A 12 -1.78 10.30 13.61
C ILE A 12 -0.52 9.92 12.86
N THR A 13 0.46 9.32 13.54
CA THR A 13 1.70 8.89 12.90
C THR A 13 1.92 7.39 13.03
N PHE A 14 2.55 6.81 12.00
CA PHE A 14 3.11 5.47 12.06
C PHE A 14 4.47 5.46 11.34
N LYS A 15 5.43 4.69 11.86
CA LYS A 15 6.78 4.55 11.29
C LYS A 15 7.10 3.10 10.93
N SER A 16 6.53 2.18 11.66
CA SER A 16 6.78 0.75 11.53
C SER A 16 5.48 -0.04 11.70
N THR A 17 5.56 -1.36 11.62
CA THR A 17 4.43 -2.26 11.90
C THR A 17 4.14 -2.43 13.39
N LYS A 18 4.97 -1.86 14.26
CA LYS A 18 4.81 -1.86 15.71
C LYS A 18 4.04 -0.62 16.15
N GLY A 19 3.38 -0.72 17.31
CA GLY A 19 2.59 0.37 17.87
C GLY A 19 1.14 0.38 17.41
N HIS A 20 0.35 1.27 17.99
CA HIS A 20 -1.10 1.32 17.85
C HIS A 20 -1.55 1.43 16.38
N TYR A 21 -0.91 2.25 15.59
CA TYR A 21 -1.23 2.49 14.18
C TYR A 21 -0.32 1.73 13.20
N GLY A 22 0.44 0.75 13.67
CA GLY A 22 1.35 -0.04 12.84
C GLY A 22 0.66 -0.79 11.69
N SER A 23 -0.61 -1.11 11.85
CA SER A 23 -1.46 -1.74 10.82
C SER A 23 -1.69 -0.86 9.59
N LEU A 24 -1.50 0.46 9.68
CA LEU A 24 -1.55 1.37 8.53
C LEU A 24 -0.38 1.17 7.56
N SER A 25 0.73 0.62 8.05
CA SER A 25 1.89 0.33 7.21
C SER A 25 1.57 -0.75 6.16
N ASN A 26 2.11 -0.57 4.95
CA ASN A 26 2.06 -1.60 3.90
C ASN A 26 2.88 -2.84 4.25
N MET A 27 3.83 -2.71 5.17
CA MET A 27 4.65 -3.80 5.67
C MET A 27 3.98 -4.61 6.79
N ALA A 28 2.78 -4.18 7.25
CA ALA A 28 2.08 -4.84 8.34
C ALA A 28 1.75 -6.30 7.97
N PRO A 29 2.14 -7.28 8.81
CA PRO A 29 1.67 -8.65 8.70
C PRO A 29 0.19 -8.72 9.10
N ASN A 30 -0.43 -9.89 8.99
CA ASN A 30 -1.83 -10.15 9.39
C ASN A 30 -2.90 -9.51 8.48
N TYR A 31 -2.48 -9.02 7.31
CA TYR A 31 -3.37 -8.55 6.25
C TYR A 31 -3.02 -9.27 4.95
N PRO A 32 -3.26 -10.59 4.87
CA PRO A 32 -2.93 -11.37 3.67
C PRO A 32 -3.70 -10.84 2.47
N ILE A 33 -3.05 -10.93 1.32
CA ILE A 33 -3.63 -10.54 0.05
C ILE A 33 -3.69 -11.76 -0.86
N HIS A 34 -4.87 -12.02 -1.40
CA HIS A 34 -5.13 -13.11 -2.34
C HIS A 34 -5.33 -12.50 -3.72
N ILE A 35 -4.49 -12.86 -4.67
CA ILE A 35 -4.58 -12.39 -6.06
C ILE A 35 -4.02 -13.46 -7.01
N ASN A 36 -4.71 -13.72 -8.11
CA ASN A 36 -4.35 -14.77 -9.09
C ASN A 36 -4.02 -16.12 -8.44
N GLY A 37 -4.84 -16.57 -7.49
CA GLY A 37 -4.64 -17.83 -6.77
C GLY A 37 -3.44 -17.86 -5.81
N THR A 38 -2.76 -16.74 -5.62
CA THR A 38 -1.55 -16.63 -4.78
C THR A 38 -1.84 -15.81 -3.53
N ILE A 39 -1.31 -16.26 -2.39
CA ILE A 39 -1.40 -15.54 -1.11
C ILE A 39 -0.09 -14.80 -0.84
N LEU A 40 -0.19 -13.48 -0.65
CA LEU A 40 0.93 -12.63 -0.26
C LEU A 40 0.79 -12.22 1.22
N ARG A 41 1.90 -12.16 1.91
CA ARG A 41 1.95 -11.84 3.34
C ARG A 41 1.72 -10.36 3.65
N THR A 42 2.06 -9.47 2.72
CA THR A 42 2.01 -8.02 2.95
C THR A 42 1.65 -7.26 1.68
N THR A 43 1.02 -6.11 1.86
CA THR A 43 0.72 -5.14 0.78
C THR A 43 1.99 -4.67 0.07
N GLU A 44 3.09 -4.50 0.82
CA GLU A 44 4.39 -4.10 0.24
C GLU A 44 4.92 -5.13 -0.75
N ALA A 45 4.77 -6.44 -0.48
CA ALA A 45 5.22 -7.48 -1.40
C ALA A 45 4.48 -7.38 -2.75
N LEU A 46 3.16 -7.18 -2.74
CA LEU A 46 2.39 -6.98 -3.96
C LEU A 46 2.85 -5.71 -4.71
N TYR A 47 2.95 -4.59 -3.99
CA TYR A 47 3.40 -3.33 -4.59
C TYR A 47 4.77 -3.45 -5.27
N GLN A 48 5.73 -4.12 -4.62
CA GLN A 48 7.05 -4.34 -5.21
C GLN A 48 7.00 -5.28 -6.40
N ALA A 49 6.19 -6.34 -6.37
CA ALA A 49 6.04 -7.29 -7.48
C ALA A 49 5.44 -6.62 -8.73
N LEU A 50 4.45 -5.74 -8.57
CA LEU A 50 3.77 -5.05 -9.67
C LEU A 50 4.66 -4.07 -10.47
N ARG A 51 5.88 -3.84 -10.02
CA ARG A 51 6.90 -3.11 -10.78
C ARG A 51 7.45 -3.89 -11.98
N PHE A 52 7.28 -5.22 -11.98
CA PHE A 52 7.95 -6.14 -12.89
C PHE A 52 6.96 -7.02 -13.68
N PRO A 53 5.99 -6.43 -14.42
CA PRO A 53 4.93 -7.21 -15.09
C PRO A 53 5.46 -8.19 -16.14
N ASN A 54 6.62 -7.91 -16.75
CA ASN A 54 7.25 -8.75 -17.76
C ASN A 54 8.26 -9.77 -17.19
N TYR A 55 8.41 -9.82 -15.86
CA TYR A 55 9.40 -10.65 -15.19
C TYR A 55 8.74 -11.44 -14.04
N PRO A 56 7.94 -12.47 -14.38
CA PRO A 56 7.23 -13.25 -13.37
C PRO A 56 8.17 -13.99 -12.40
N GLU A 57 9.39 -14.30 -12.83
CA GLU A 57 10.43 -14.89 -11.99
C GLU A 57 10.87 -13.92 -10.87
N ILE A 58 10.99 -12.61 -11.18
CA ILE A 58 11.29 -11.58 -10.17
C ILE A 58 10.10 -11.39 -9.23
N GLN A 59 8.88 -11.38 -9.76
CA GLN A 59 7.67 -11.30 -8.93
C GLN A 59 7.60 -12.47 -7.97
N LYS A 60 7.83 -13.71 -8.46
CA LYS A 60 7.83 -14.93 -7.65
C LYS A 60 8.86 -14.87 -6.52
N GLU A 61 10.06 -14.40 -6.81
CA GLU A 61 11.10 -14.24 -5.80
C GLU A 61 10.73 -13.20 -4.73
N ILE A 62 10.20 -12.03 -5.15
CA ILE A 62 9.75 -10.97 -4.23
C ILE A 62 8.74 -11.49 -3.20
N ILE A 63 7.75 -12.26 -3.64
CA ILE A 63 6.68 -12.74 -2.75
C ILE A 63 7.11 -13.88 -1.82
N GLN A 64 8.22 -14.54 -2.09
CA GLN A 64 8.77 -15.60 -1.23
C GLN A 64 9.45 -15.04 0.04
N TYR A 65 9.89 -13.77 0.01
CA TYR A 65 10.52 -13.17 1.19
C TYR A 65 9.55 -13.06 2.36
N ALA A 66 9.92 -13.62 3.51
CA ALA A 66 9.17 -13.45 4.76
C ALA A 66 9.20 -11.99 5.24
N SER A 67 10.31 -11.29 5.01
CA SER A 67 10.51 -9.90 5.38
C SER A 67 10.15 -8.95 4.23
N PRO A 68 9.20 -8.02 4.42
CA PRO A 68 8.87 -7.00 3.40
C PRO A 68 10.05 -6.06 3.10
N ILE A 69 10.97 -5.87 4.06
CA ILE A 69 12.21 -5.12 3.84
C ILE A 69 13.12 -5.87 2.87
N SER A 70 13.23 -7.19 3.00
CA SER A 70 14.02 -8.03 2.08
C SER A 70 13.41 -8.06 0.70
N ALA A 71 12.09 -8.19 0.57
CA ALA A 71 11.36 -8.09 -0.68
C ALA A 71 11.65 -6.75 -1.41
N LYS A 72 11.59 -5.64 -0.66
CA LYS A 72 11.91 -4.30 -1.18
C LYS A 72 13.38 -4.18 -1.61
N LYS A 73 14.32 -4.72 -0.81
CA LYS A 73 15.76 -4.72 -1.17
C LYS A 73 16.03 -5.55 -2.42
N PHE A 74 15.39 -6.71 -2.55
CA PHE A 74 15.52 -7.54 -3.75
C PHE A 74 15.02 -6.81 -4.99
N GLY A 75 13.81 -6.24 -4.95
CA GLY A 75 13.28 -5.46 -6.06
C GLY A 75 14.20 -4.30 -6.49
N ARG A 76 14.89 -3.66 -5.54
CA ARG A 76 15.87 -2.60 -5.84
C ARG A 76 17.10 -3.07 -6.61
N ARG A 77 17.47 -4.35 -6.55
CA ARG A 77 18.58 -4.90 -7.35
C ARG A 77 18.22 -5.04 -8.83
N HIS A 78 16.92 -4.99 -9.15
CA HIS A 78 16.38 -5.17 -10.51
C HIS A 78 15.75 -3.89 -11.07
N LEU A 79 16.23 -2.70 -10.66
CA LEU A 79 15.67 -1.41 -11.11
C LEU A 79 15.66 -1.24 -12.62
N ASN A 80 16.64 -1.80 -13.31
CA ASN A 80 16.74 -1.81 -14.78
C ASN A 80 15.64 -2.62 -15.47
N LYS A 81 14.96 -3.51 -14.74
CA LYS A 81 13.83 -4.32 -15.20
C LYS A 81 12.47 -3.75 -14.78
N THR A 82 12.47 -2.62 -14.06
CA THR A 82 11.24 -1.91 -13.71
C THR A 82 10.54 -1.44 -14.99
N ARG A 83 9.21 -1.59 -15.03
CA ARG A 83 8.40 -1.05 -16.13
C ARG A 83 8.68 0.44 -16.34
N SER A 84 8.72 0.88 -17.60
CA SER A 84 9.16 2.24 -17.97
C SER A 84 8.25 3.35 -17.44
N ASP A 85 6.95 3.08 -17.33
CA ASP A 85 5.93 4.03 -16.86
C ASP A 85 5.75 4.05 -15.33
N TRP A 86 6.63 3.35 -14.58
CA TRP A 86 6.48 3.20 -13.12
C TRP A 86 6.28 4.52 -12.38
N ASN A 87 7.04 5.54 -12.76
CA ASN A 87 6.96 6.83 -12.08
C ASN A 87 5.61 7.53 -12.26
N GLN A 88 4.93 7.29 -13.37
CA GLN A 88 3.60 7.82 -13.67
C GLN A 88 2.50 7.07 -12.92
N ILE A 89 2.64 5.74 -12.79
CA ILE A 89 1.55 4.89 -12.29
C ILE A 89 1.72 4.45 -10.82
N ARG A 90 2.90 4.58 -10.21
CA ARG A 90 3.21 4.03 -8.88
C ARG A 90 2.22 4.41 -7.78
N PHE A 91 1.64 5.61 -7.83
CA PHE A 91 0.62 6.03 -6.88
C PHE A 91 -0.72 5.35 -7.14
N LYS A 92 -1.08 5.14 -8.41
CA LYS A 92 -2.27 4.38 -8.82
C LYS A 92 -2.15 2.91 -8.40
N VAL A 93 -0.96 2.31 -8.59
CA VAL A 93 -0.67 0.94 -8.12
C VAL A 93 -0.73 0.83 -6.59
N MET A 94 -0.16 1.79 -5.86
CA MET A 94 -0.23 1.80 -4.40
C MET A 94 -1.66 1.93 -3.90
N LYS A 95 -2.46 2.81 -4.51
CA LYS A 95 -3.90 2.94 -4.20
C LYS A 95 -4.61 1.60 -4.34
N PHE A 96 -4.43 0.92 -5.47
CA PHE A 96 -4.97 -0.43 -5.67
C PHE A 96 -4.53 -1.41 -4.57
N CYS A 97 -3.24 -1.43 -4.22
CA CYS A 97 -2.72 -2.34 -3.20
C CYS A 97 -3.35 -2.12 -1.82
N ILE A 98 -3.55 -0.87 -1.39
CA ILE A 98 -4.19 -0.58 -0.09
C ILE A 98 -5.71 -0.77 -0.14
N GLU A 99 -6.36 -0.51 -1.26
CA GLU A 99 -7.77 -0.81 -1.48
C GLU A 99 -8.02 -2.31 -1.45
N LEU A 100 -7.14 -3.12 -2.07
CA LEU A 100 -7.20 -4.57 -2.00
C LEU A 100 -6.98 -5.09 -0.58
N LYS A 101 -6.03 -4.51 0.17
CA LYS A 101 -5.86 -4.80 1.59
C LYS A 101 -7.14 -4.58 2.38
N LEU A 102 -7.82 -3.45 2.18
CA LEU A 102 -9.10 -3.18 2.82
C LEU A 102 -10.18 -4.17 2.38
N TYR A 103 -10.31 -4.38 1.08
CA TYR A 103 -11.34 -5.26 0.51
C TYR A 103 -11.30 -6.66 1.13
N GLN A 104 -10.11 -7.22 1.29
CA GLN A 104 -9.94 -8.59 1.77
C GLN A 104 -9.83 -8.71 3.30
N ASN A 105 -9.58 -7.62 4.00
CA ASN A 105 -9.44 -7.58 5.46
C ASN A 105 -10.35 -6.50 6.07
N TYR A 106 -11.57 -6.37 5.51
CA TYR A 106 -12.46 -5.24 5.79
C TYR A 106 -12.74 -5.03 7.28
N ASP A 107 -13.14 -6.10 8.00
CA ASP A 107 -13.56 -6.02 9.40
C ASP A 107 -12.47 -5.51 10.36
N ILE A 108 -11.21 -5.79 10.04
CA ILE A 108 -10.08 -5.39 10.87
C ILE A 108 -9.51 -4.05 10.39
N PHE A 109 -9.32 -3.89 9.07
CA PHE A 109 -8.62 -2.74 8.54
C PHE A 109 -9.51 -1.48 8.48
N SER A 110 -10.83 -1.64 8.26
CA SER A 110 -11.79 -0.52 8.35
C SER A 110 -11.81 0.08 9.75
N LYS A 111 -11.82 -0.74 10.80
CA LYS A 111 -11.76 -0.28 12.21
C LYS A 111 -10.49 0.50 12.48
N MET A 112 -9.34 0.06 11.94
CA MET A 112 -8.08 0.78 12.08
C MET A 112 -8.10 2.15 11.38
N LEU A 113 -8.67 2.22 10.16
CA LEU A 113 -8.84 3.49 9.46
C LEU A 113 -9.76 4.44 10.22
N LEU A 114 -10.91 3.96 10.68
CA LEU A 114 -11.88 4.77 11.43
C LEU A 114 -11.37 5.22 12.80
N ALA A 115 -10.50 4.42 13.44
CA ALA A 115 -9.86 4.80 14.71
C ALA A 115 -8.96 6.05 14.59
N THR A 116 -8.54 6.42 13.38
CA THR A 116 -7.80 7.67 13.15
C THR A 116 -8.69 8.92 13.15
N LYS A 117 -10.01 8.75 13.28
CA LYS A 117 -11.02 9.84 13.24
C LYS A 117 -10.85 10.72 12.00
N ASP A 118 -10.85 12.04 12.16
CA ASP A 118 -10.64 13.01 11.09
C ASP A 118 -9.21 13.58 11.08
N LEU A 119 -8.32 13.04 11.93
CA LEU A 119 -6.95 13.52 12.01
C LEU A 119 -6.16 13.16 10.75
N PRO A 120 -5.21 14.00 10.33
CA PRO A 120 -4.26 13.65 9.30
C PRO A 120 -3.50 12.37 9.65
N ILE A 121 -3.32 11.48 8.66
CA ILE A 121 -2.51 10.27 8.79
C ILE A 121 -1.16 10.55 8.13
N VAL A 122 -0.06 10.34 8.85
CA VAL A 122 1.29 10.61 8.38
C VAL A 122 2.17 9.37 8.51
N GLU A 123 2.70 8.88 7.39
CA GLU A 123 3.81 7.93 7.44
C GLU A 123 5.08 8.70 7.83
N TYR A 124 5.50 8.56 9.08
CA TYR A 124 6.75 9.18 9.53
C TYR A 124 7.95 8.38 9.03
N THR A 125 8.87 9.05 8.36
CA THR A 125 10.10 8.46 7.85
C THR A 125 11.29 9.37 8.14
N ASP A 126 12.51 8.80 8.14
CA ASP A 126 13.72 9.59 8.36
C ASP A 126 14.21 10.27 7.06
N LYS A 127 13.81 9.76 5.87
CA LYS A 127 14.39 10.20 4.58
C LYS A 127 13.39 10.30 3.43
N ASP A 128 12.31 9.52 3.45
CA ASP A 128 11.39 9.41 2.31
C ASP A 128 10.28 10.46 2.39
N LYS A 129 10.51 11.61 1.76
CA LYS A 129 9.51 12.69 1.68
C LYS A 129 8.45 12.49 0.59
N VAL A 130 8.51 11.38 -0.16
CA VAL A 130 7.52 11.08 -1.20
C VAL A 130 6.40 10.21 -0.60
N TRP A 131 6.73 9.03 -0.08
CA TRP A 131 5.73 8.15 0.51
C TRP A 131 5.29 8.62 1.88
N GLY A 132 6.19 9.14 2.68
CA GLY A 132 5.93 9.70 3.99
C GLY A 132 6.32 11.18 4.11
N ALA A 133 6.61 11.56 5.36
CA ALA A 133 7.08 12.89 5.75
C ALA A 133 8.17 12.77 6.83
N THR A 134 9.09 13.72 6.85
CA THR A 134 10.17 13.84 7.84
C THR A 134 9.82 14.91 8.87
N LEU A 135 10.27 14.72 10.11
CA LEU A 135 10.06 15.72 11.17
C LEU A 135 11.01 16.90 10.97
N GLU A 136 10.46 18.10 10.88
CA GLU A 136 11.17 19.38 10.79
C GLU A 136 10.57 20.34 11.83
N GLY A 137 11.25 20.49 12.97
CA GLY A 137 10.73 21.23 14.12
C GLY A 137 9.44 20.59 14.64
N GLU A 138 8.35 21.35 14.62
CA GLU A 138 7.04 20.91 15.09
C GLU A 138 6.14 20.32 13.97
N TYR A 139 6.69 20.14 12.74
CA TYR A 139 5.91 19.71 11.60
C TYR A 139 6.51 18.47 10.94
N TYR A 140 5.65 17.57 10.49
CA TYR A 140 6.01 16.57 9.49
C TYR A 140 5.88 17.19 8.10
N VAL A 141 6.96 17.17 7.33
CA VAL A 141 7.06 17.82 6.01
C VAL A 141 7.35 16.77 4.93
N GLY A 142 6.48 16.67 3.93
CA GLY A 142 6.63 15.73 2.83
C GLY A 142 5.38 15.64 1.96
N THR A 143 5.46 14.87 0.88
CA THR A 143 4.28 14.56 0.07
C THR A 143 3.31 13.68 0.83
N ASN A 144 3.84 12.77 1.69
CA ASN A 144 3.07 11.86 2.50
C ASN A 144 2.03 11.07 1.66
N ALA A 145 2.47 10.55 0.52
CA ALA A 145 1.58 9.94 -0.45
C ALA A 145 0.79 8.77 0.15
N LEU A 146 1.43 7.91 0.97
CA LEU A 146 0.74 6.80 1.61
C LEU A 146 -0.30 7.28 2.62
N GLY A 147 0.06 8.23 3.50
CA GLY A 147 -0.90 8.79 4.46
C GLY A 147 -2.11 9.44 3.78
N ARG A 148 -1.90 10.13 2.65
CA ARG A 148 -2.98 10.75 1.87
C ARG A 148 -3.90 9.72 1.23
N LEU A 149 -3.35 8.63 0.69
CA LEU A 149 -4.16 7.54 0.15
C LEU A 149 -4.97 6.82 1.25
N LEU A 150 -4.39 6.66 2.45
CA LEU A 150 -5.10 6.10 3.60
C LEU A 150 -6.23 7.02 4.10
N MET A 151 -6.01 8.35 4.11
CA MET A 151 -7.08 9.32 4.42
C MET A 151 -8.21 9.27 3.39
N GLU A 152 -7.88 9.21 2.10
CA GLU A 152 -8.90 9.04 1.03
C GLU A 152 -9.70 7.74 1.22
N LEU A 153 -9.01 6.64 1.53
CA LEU A 153 -9.64 5.35 1.77
C LEU A 153 -10.54 5.38 3.02
N ARG A 154 -10.09 6.02 4.11
CA ARG A 154 -10.90 6.25 5.30
C ARG A 154 -12.21 6.96 4.99
N GLU A 155 -12.17 8.03 4.19
CA GLU A 155 -13.38 8.76 3.82
C GLU A 155 -14.36 7.92 3.00
N LYS A 156 -13.85 7.02 2.14
CA LYS A 156 -14.72 6.06 1.43
C LYS A 156 -15.42 5.10 2.40
N VAL A 157 -14.69 4.58 3.39
CA VAL A 157 -15.26 3.70 4.42
C VAL A 157 -16.29 4.43 5.27
N LYS A 158 -15.95 5.64 5.74
CA LYS A 158 -16.81 6.47 6.61
C LYS A 158 -18.15 6.80 5.95
N ASN A 159 -18.14 6.98 4.63
CA ASN A 159 -19.33 7.35 3.85
C ASN A 159 -20.02 6.16 3.18
N ASP A 160 -19.62 4.93 3.49
CA ASP A 160 -20.11 3.68 2.87
C ASP A 160 -20.02 3.68 1.33
N LYS A 161 -18.95 4.28 0.81
CA LYS A 161 -18.68 4.43 -0.63
C LYS A 161 -17.46 3.64 -1.09
N PHE A 162 -17.02 2.67 -0.30
CA PHE A 162 -15.88 1.87 -0.67
C PHE A 162 -16.27 0.80 -1.68
N GLU A 163 -15.62 0.84 -2.82
CA GLU A 163 -15.65 -0.19 -3.86
C GLU A 163 -14.21 -0.45 -4.34
N LEU A 164 -13.85 -1.72 -4.51
CA LEU A 164 -12.57 -2.08 -5.10
C LEU A 164 -12.63 -1.89 -6.61
N ILE A 165 -11.79 -0.99 -7.11
CA ILE A 165 -11.68 -0.72 -8.54
C ILE A 165 -10.32 -1.24 -9.04
N ILE A 166 -10.35 -2.13 -10.04
CA ILE A 166 -9.13 -2.52 -10.75
C ILE A 166 -8.69 -1.34 -11.63
N PRO A 167 -7.48 -0.80 -11.46
CA PRO A 167 -7.05 0.35 -12.22
C PRO A 167 -6.78 0.01 -13.69
N GLU A 168 -7.17 0.88 -14.59
CA GLU A 168 -6.78 0.82 -16.00
C GLU A 168 -5.29 1.19 -16.12
N ILE A 169 -4.46 0.17 -16.18
CA ILE A 169 -3.01 0.23 -16.33
C ILE A 169 -2.63 -0.75 -17.42
N GLU A 170 -1.92 -0.29 -18.45
CA GLU A 170 -1.42 -1.14 -19.50
C GLU A 170 -0.53 -2.24 -18.92
N ASN A 171 -0.66 -3.47 -19.41
CA ASN A 171 0.12 -4.61 -18.94
C ASN A 171 0.11 -4.77 -17.40
N PHE A 172 -1.09 -4.66 -16.81
CA PHE A 172 -1.25 -4.85 -15.37
C PHE A 172 -1.32 -6.33 -15.05
N ARG A 173 -0.15 -6.94 -14.76
CA ARG A 173 0.03 -8.38 -14.60
C ARG A 173 0.72 -8.73 -13.29
N PHE A 174 0.30 -9.88 -12.76
CA PHE A 174 0.95 -10.54 -11.64
C PHE A 174 1.09 -12.03 -11.93
N LEU A 175 2.32 -12.56 -11.87
CA LEU A 175 2.69 -13.95 -12.20
C LEU A 175 2.16 -14.38 -13.58
N SER A 176 2.44 -13.55 -14.59
CA SER A 176 2.02 -13.70 -16.00
C SER A 176 0.52 -13.55 -16.27
N GLN A 177 -0.32 -13.47 -15.26
CA GLN A 177 -1.77 -13.32 -15.41
C GLN A 177 -2.18 -11.86 -15.36
N ILE A 178 -3.14 -11.46 -16.19
CA ILE A 178 -3.75 -10.12 -16.14
C ILE A 178 -4.49 -9.97 -14.81
N ILE A 179 -4.41 -8.79 -14.21
CA ILE A 179 -5.20 -8.45 -13.04
C ILE A 179 -6.52 -7.84 -13.52
N ASP A 180 -7.61 -8.54 -13.27
CA ASP A 180 -8.99 -8.16 -13.55
C ASP A 180 -9.90 -8.49 -12.35
N LYS A 181 -11.20 -8.37 -12.53
CA LYS A 181 -12.18 -8.67 -11.48
C LYS A 181 -12.13 -10.13 -11.00
N ASN A 182 -11.73 -11.07 -11.86
CA ASN A 182 -11.64 -12.49 -11.53
C ASN A 182 -10.34 -12.83 -10.78
N SER A 183 -9.36 -11.96 -10.86
CA SER A 183 -8.06 -12.11 -10.18
C SER A 183 -8.16 -12.01 -8.66
N VAL A 184 -9.22 -11.38 -8.16
CA VAL A 184 -9.44 -11.09 -6.75
C VAL A 184 -10.65 -11.90 -6.28
N PRO A 185 -10.47 -12.90 -5.42
CA PRO A 185 -11.60 -13.66 -4.89
C PRO A 185 -12.54 -12.73 -4.12
N ASN A 186 -13.84 -12.95 -4.27
CA ASN A 186 -14.84 -12.31 -3.44
C ASN A 186 -14.50 -12.53 -1.97
N ASN A 187 -14.71 -11.50 -1.17
CA ASN A 187 -14.30 -11.42 0.24
C ASN A 187 -14.65 -12.71 1.01
N VAL A 188 -13.67 -13.56 1.25
CA VAL A 188 -13.82 -14.85 1.96
C VAL A 188 -14.16 -14.63 3.44
N TYR A 189 -14.09 -13.39 3.93
CA TYR A 189 -14.23 -13.01 5.34
C TYR A 189 -15.49 -12.19 5.66
N LYS A 190 -16.46 -12.09 4.74
CA LYS A 190 -17.81 -11.68 5.13
C LYS A 190 -18.53 -12.90 5.73
N LYS A 191 -18.31 -13.15 6.98
CA LYS A 191 -19.22 -13.91 7.85
C LYS A 191 -19.66 -13.04 8.99
#